data_b82309ed44a4f65dff21d00bfdf9eed6
#
_entry.id   b82309ed44a4f65dff21d00bfdf9eed6
#
_cell.length_a   1.000
_cell.length_b   1.000
_cell.length_c   1.000
_cell.angle_alpha   90.00
_cell.angle_beta   90.00
_cell.angle_gamma   90.00
#
_symmetry.space_group_name_H-M   'P 1'
#
loop_
_entity.id
_entity.type
_entity.pdbx_description
1 polymer ?
#
loop_
_entity_poly.entity_id
_entity_poly.type
_entity_poly.pdbx_seq_one_letter_code
_entity_poly.pdbx_strand_id
1 'polypeptide(L)'
;MTSPYQGTEDKPGVTIRCQDNPSVGLRFCDRFSFDRDSVHYAVEAWAPGMTARANEVIAWIWDSDLTTFLEELAADYQGWEGTRTWHTLNRDLAVSAAFRSGGYIGLTWTIRPWPSADGGWSSSVTTWLEAGEQMSSFTSDVRHFLAREQR
;
A
#
# COMPACT_ATOMS: atom_id res chain seq x y z
N MET A 1 27.84 -6.08 5.38
CA MET A 1 27.71 -7.13 4.37
C MET A 1 26.68 -6.78 3.33
N THR A 2 27.00 -6.98 2.09
CA THR A 2 26.15 -6.56 0.99
C THR A 2 25.29 -7.70 0.49
N SER A 3 23.98 -7.50 0.45
CA SER A 3 23.07 -8.41 -0.18
C SER A 3 23.29 -8.39 -1.70
N PRO A 4 23.14 -9.54 -2.40
CA PRO A 4 23.18 -9.52 -3.86
C PRO A 4 22.15 -8.58 -4.49
N TYR A 5 21.10 -8.27 -3.76
CA TYR A 5 20.02 -7.43 -4.28
C TYR A 5 20.11 -5.98 -3.83
N GLN A 6 21.13 -5.64 -3.07
CA GLN A 6 21.22 -4.31 -2.50
C GLN A 6 21.30 -3.23 -3.57
N GLY A 7 21.95 -3.51 -4.68
CA GLY A 7 22.04 -2.56 -5.77
C GLY A 7 20.75 -2.27 -6.48
N THR A 8 19.69 -3.09 -6.25
CA THR A 8 18.38 -2.91 -6.88
C THR A 8 17.38 -2.25 -5.94
N GLU A 9 17.70 -2.14 -4.66
CA GLU A 9 16.86 -1.42 -3.71
C GLU A 9 17.22 0.04 -3.80
N ASP A 10 16.35 0.82 -4.42
CA ASP A 10 16.71 2.14 -4.89
C ASP A 10 15.83 3.26 -4.37
N LYS A 11 14.83 2.97 -3.54
CA LYS A 11 13.90 4.03 -3.12
C LYS A 11 13.57 3.93 -1.64
N PRO A 12 13.45 5.09 -0.98
CA PRO A 12 13.03 5.11 0.43
C PRO A 12 11.61 4.59 0.56
N GLY A 13 11.31 4.07 1.72
CA GLY A 13 9.96 3.58 2.01
C GLY A 13 8.94 4.69 2.10
N VAL A 14 7.68 4.28 2.05
CA VAL A 14 6.53 5.18 2.20
C VAL A 14 5.77 4.74 3.44
N THR A 15 5.59 5.66 4.38
CA THR A 15 4.86 5.40 5.61
C THR A 15 3.60 6.24 5.64
N ILE A 16 2.48 5.59 5.97
CA ILE A 16 1.22 6.26 6.20
C ILE A 16 0.74 5.95 7.61
N ARG A 17 0.38 6.99 8.37
CA ARG A 17 -0.16 6.84 9.71
C ARG A 17 -1.60 7.31 9.74
N CYS A 18 -2.41 6.65 10.54
CA CYS A 18 -3.78 7.07 10.73
C CYS A 18 -3.79 8.46 11.37
N GLN A 19 -4.54 9.40 10.79
CA GLN A 19 -4.60 10.76 11.31
C GLN A 19 -5.14 10.80 12.74
N ASP A 20 -6.16 9.99 13.00
CA ASP A 20 -6.81 9.97 14.31
C ASP A 20 -6.00 9.23 15.37
N ASN A 21 -5.10 8.33 14.95
CA ASN A 21 -4.32 7.53 15.88
C ASN A 21 -2.97 7.17 15.24
N PRO A 22 -1.92 7.98 15.48
CA PRO A 22 -0.62 7.75 14.85
C PRO A 22 0.08 6.44 15.24
N SER A 23 -0.43 5.72 16.24
CA SER A 23 0.12 4.41 16.58
C SER A 23 -0.38 3.31 15.65
N VAL A 24 -1.26 3.65 14.69
CA VAL A 24 -1.73 2.75 13.63
C VAL A 24 -1.13 3.22 12.31
N GLY A 25 -0.52 2.32 11.58
CA GLY A 25 0.09 2.71 10.32
C GLY A 25 0.44 1.54 9.42
N LEU A 26 0.95 1.90 8.25
CA LEU A 26 1.38 0.97 7.23
C LEU A 26 2.62 1.55 6.54
N ARG A 27 3.54 0.69 6.15
CA ARG A 27 4.75 1.11 5.45
C ARG A 27 5.04 0.21 4.27
N PHE A 28 5.36 0.83 3.14
CA PHE A 28 5.91 0.18 1.96
C PHE A 28 7.42 0.35 2.02
N CYS A 29 8.16 -0.75 1.89
CA CYS A 29 9.61 -0.69 2.06
C CYS A 29 10.30 -1.82 1.29
N ASP A 30 11.63 -1.79 1.30
CA ASP A 30 12.47 -2.86 0.73
C ASP A 30 12.12 -3.15 -0.73
N ARG A 31 11.98 -2.07 -1.51
CA ARG A 31 11.66 -2.18 -2.92
C ARG A 31 12.87 -2.65 -3.70
N PHE A 32 12.66 -3.62 -4.59
CA PHE A 32 13.67 -4.01 -5.56
C PHE A 32 13.01 -4.53 -6.83
N SER A 33 13.80 -4.63 -7.89
CA SER A 33 13.31 -5.06 -9.18
C SER A 33 14.38 -5.91 -9.85
N PHE A 34 14.00 -7.10 -10.33
CA PHE A 34 14.89 -7.97 -11.11
C PHE A 34 14.84 -7.61 -12.60
N ASP A 35 13.70 -7.09 -13.05
CA ASP A 35 13.47 -6.85 -14.46
C ASP A 35 12.47 -5.70 -14.63
N ARG A 36 12.03 -5.47 -15.87
CA ARG A 36 11.10 -4.39 -16.18
C ARG A 36 9.66 -4.73 -15.91
N ASP A 37 9.36 -6.01 -15.70
CA ASP A 37 7.98 -6.48 -15.64
C ASP A 37 7.40 -6.44 -14.24
N SER A 38 8.24 -6.31 -13.22
CA SER A 38 7.77 -6.38 -11.85
C SER A 38 8.56 -5.45 -10.93
N VAL A 39 7.89 -5.02 -9.88
CA VAL A 39 8.49 -4.35 -8.73
C VAL A 39 8.10 -5.17 -7.51
N HIS A 40 9.09 -5.52 -6.71
CA HIS A 40 8.90 -6.28 -5.47
C HIS A 40 9.09 -5.35 -4.29
N TYR A 41 8.26 -5.52 -3.25
CA TYR A 41 8.38 -4.70 -2.06
C TYR A 41 7.78 -5.42 -0.87
N ALA A 42 8.12 -4.94 0.32
CA ALA A 42 7.55 -5.44 1.56
C ALA A 42 6.51 -4.44 2.07
N VAL A 43 5.53 -4.94 2.79
CA VAL A 43 4.52 -4.11 3.45
C VAL A 43 4.50 -4.49 4.92
N GLU A 44 4.58 -3.48 5.78
CA GLU A 44 4.49 -3.65 7.23
C GLU A 44 3.28 -2.88 7.74
N ALA A 45 2.53 -3.50 8.64
CA ALA A 45 1.38 -2.86 9.28
C ALA A 45 1.53 -2.97 10.79
N TRP A 46 1.07 -1.97 11.51
CA TRP A 46 1.11 -1.99 12.96
C TRP A 46 -0.10 -1.27 13.55
N ALA A 47 -0.47 -1.71 14.74
CA ALA A 47 -1.49 -1.14 15.58
C ALA A 47 -1.16 -1.55 17.01
N PRO A 48 -1.76 -0.96 18.04
CA PRO A 48 -1.50 -1.43 19.39
C PRO A 48 -1.74 -2.93 19.52
N GLY A 49 -0.70 -3.65 19.94
CA GLY A 49 -0.77 -5.10 20.15
C GLY A 49 -0.58 -5.92 18.88
N MET A 50 -0.29 -5.30 17.73
CA MET A 50 -0.18 -6.05 16.47
C MET A 50 0.93 -5.48 15.59
N THR A 51 1.72 -6.38 15.00
CA THR A 51 2.66 -6.07 13.93
C THR A 51 2.56 -7.18 12.90
N ALA A 52 2.44 -6.82 11.64
CA ALA A 52 2.34 -7.78 10.55
C ALA A 52 3.24 -7.35 9.40
N ARG A 53 3.76 -8.33 8.67
CA ARG A 53 4.62 -8.04 7.52
C ARG A 53 4.39 -9.04 6.41
N ALA A 54 4.26 -8.55 5.18
CA ALA A 54 4.38 -9.35 3.97
C ALA A 54 5.75 -9.04 3.37
N ASN A 55 6.60 -10.07 3.24
CA ASN A 55 7.99 -9.86 2.85
C ASN A 55 8.15 -9.54 1.38
N GLU A 56 7.26 -10.05 0.55
CA GLU A 56 7.40 -9.85 -0.89
C GLU A 56 6.03 -9.75 -1.55
N VAL A 57 5.64 -8.53 -1.85
CA VAL A 57 4.46 -8.22 -2.64
C VAL A 57 4.96 -7.83 -4.03
N ILE A 58 4.28 -8.28 -5.07
CA ILE A 58 4.75 -8.07 -6.44
C ILE A 58 3.74 -7.21 -7.20
N ALA A 59 4.24 -6.12 -7.78
CA ALA A 59 3.48 -5.29 -8.71
C ALA A 59 3.93 -5.63 -10.12
N TRP A 60 3.06 -6.27 -10.89
CA TRP A 60 3.34 -6.66 -12.27
C TRP A 60 2.94 -5.56 -13.24
N ILE A 61 3.69 -5.43 -14.33
CA ILE A 61 3.41 -4.39 -15.34
C ILE A 61 2.02 -4.54 -15.96
N TRP A 62 1.50 -5.77 -16.01
CA TRP A 62 0.21 -6.06 -16.63
C TRP A 62 -0.95 -6.11 -15.63
N ASP A 63 -0.67 -5.90 -14.35
CA ASP A 63 -1.70 -5.94 -13.33
C ASP A 63 -2.25 -4.55 -13.03
N SER A 64 -3.41 -4.50 -12.38
CA SER A 64 -3.97 -3.25 -11.90
C SER A 64 -3.01 -2.57 -10.93
N ASP A 65 -2.75 -1.31 -11.16
CA ASP A 65 -1.77 -0.57 -10.38
C ASP A 65 -2.41 0.07 -9.16
N LEU A 66 -1.81 -0.16 -7.99
CA LEU A 66 -2.22 0.51 -6.77
C LEU A 66 -2.20 2.03 -6.93
N THR A 67 -1.21 2.56 -7.63
CA THR A 67 -1.12 3.99 -7.87
C THR A 67 -2.36 4.54 -8.56
N THR A 68 -2.82 3.85 -9.61
CA THR A 68 -4.02 4.27 -10.33
C THR A 68 -5.24 4.28 -9.42
N PHE A 69 -5.38 3.24 -8.60
CA PHE A 69 -6.47 3.17 -7.63
C PHE A 69 -6.44 4.35 -6.66
N LEU A 70 -5.26 4.65 -6.10
CA LEU A 70 -5.12 5.77 -5.16
C LEU A 70 -5.36 7.11 -5.84
N GLU A 71 -4.93 7.26 -7.09
CA GLU A 71 -5.17 8.48 -7.86
C GLU A 71 -6.65 8.74 -8.06
N GLU A 72 -7.42 7.69 -8.31
CA GLU A 72 -8.87 7.82 -8.46
C GLU A 72 -9.52 8.28 -7.15
N LEU A 73 -9.06 7.74 -6.03
CA LEU A 73 -9.57 8.16 -4.72
C LEU A 73 -9.23 9.63 -4.45
N ALA A 74 -8.00 10.03 -4.78
CA ALA A 74 -7.58 11.41 -4.57
C ALA A 74 -8.37 12.38 -5.46
N ALA A 75 -8.70 11.96 -6.68
CA ALA A 75 -9.49 12.76 -7.60
C ALA A 75 -10.92 12.97 -7.09
N ASP A 76 -11.45 11.99 -6.37
CA ASP A 76 -12.81 12.05 -5.82
C ASP A 76 -12.83 12.63 -4.40
N TYR A 77 -12.09 13.69 -4.19
CA TYR A 77 -11.95 14.30 -2.87
C TYR A 77 -13.26 14.84 -2.30
N GLN A 78 -14.30 15.00 -3.13
CA GLN A 78 -15.62 15.43 -2.67
C GLN A 78 -16.45 14.26 -2.13
N GLY A 79 -15.99 13.03 -2.33
CA GLY A 79 -16.59 11.87 -1.71
C GLY A 79 -17.29 10.92 -2.67
N TRP A 80 -17.61 9.76 -2.14
CA TRP A 80 -18.37 8.72 -2.84
C TRP A 80 -19.15 7.92 -1.82
N GLU A 81 -20.11 7.13 -2.31
CA GLU A 81 -20.88 6.21 -1.47
C GLU A 81 -20.31 4.80 -1.57
N GLY A 82 -20.39 4.07 -0.46
CA GLY A 82 -19.94 2.69 -0.41
C GLY A 82 -18.43 2.57 -0.31
N THR A 83 -17.93 1.37 -0.62
CA THR A 83 -16.51 1.08 -0.56
C THR A 83 -15.98 0.79 -1.95
N ARG A 84 -14.73 1.19 -2.16
CA ARG A 84 -13.96 0.86 -3.37
C ARG A 84 -12.81 -0.03 -2.93
N THR A 85 -12.49 -1.05 -3.73
CA THR A 85 -11.49 -2.04 -3.33
C THR A 85 -10.47 -2.24 -4.42
N TRP A 86 -9.28 -2.63 -3.99
CA TRP A 86 -8.19 -3.03 -4.86
C TRP A 86 -7.41 -4.14 -4.17
N HIS A 87 -6.82 -5.02 -4.95
CA HIS A 87 -5.91 -6.05 -4.41
C HIS A 87 -4.84 -6.38 -5.43
N THR A 88 -3.71 -6.91 -4.95
CA THR A 88 -2.67 -7.45 -5.81
C THR A 88 -3.16 -8.69 -6.54
N LEU A 89 -2.45 -9.05 -7.60
CA LEU A 89 -2.76 -10.26 -8.36
C LEU A 89 -2.80 -11.49 -7.45
N ASN A 90 -1.86 -11.60 -6.53
CA ASN A 90 -1.77 -12.74 -5.60
C ASN A 90 -2.67 -12.59 -4.38
N ARG A 91 -3.37 -11.48 -4.24
CA ARG A 91 -4.29 -11.19 -3.12
C ARG A 91 -3.60 -11.17 -1.75
N ASP A 92 -2.30 -10.95 -1.74
CA ASP A 92 -1.53 -10.86 -0.49
C ASP A 92 -1.59 -9.46 0.13
N LEU A 93 -1.96 -8.47 -0.67
CA LEU A 93 -2.23 -7.11 -0.20
C LEU A 93 -3.54 -6.64 -0.82
N ALA A 94 -4.43 -6.14 0.01
CA ALA A 94 -5.70 -5.58 -0.44
C ALA A 94 -5.98 -4.29 0.31
N VAL A 95 -6.75 -3.42 -0.30
CA VAL A 95 -7.19 -2.19 0.36
C VAL A 95 -8.65 -1.92 0.01
N SER A 96 -9.40 -1.49 1.02
CA SER A 96 -10.78 -1.08 0.90
C SER A 96 -10.86 0.39 1.31
N ALA A 97 -11.50 1.22 0.50
CA ALA A 97 -11.55 2.65 0.71
C ALA A 97 -12.99 3.12 0.92
N ALA A 98 -13.20 3.86 1.99
CA ALA A 98 -14.49 4.45 2.31
C ALA A 98 -14.32 5.95 2.56
N PHE A 99 -15.35 6.73 2.23
CA PHE A 99 -15.35 8.16 2.44
C PHE A 99 -16.25 8.49 3.61
N ARG A 100 -15.72 9.28 4.55
CA ARG A 100 -16.46 9.74 5.72
C ARG A 100 -16.77 11.21 5.56
N SER A 101 -17.97 11.63 5.98
CA SER A 101 -18.36 13.04 5.94
C SER A 101 -17.34 13.87 6.73
N GLY A 102 -17.11 15.08 6.27
CA GLY A 102 -16.05 15.91 6.81
C GLY A 102 -14.78 15.87 6.00
N GLY A 103 -14.72 15.03 4.95
CA GLY A 103 -13.61 15.04 4.03
C GLY A 103 -12.48 14.10 4.40
N TYR A 104 -12.80 12.89 4.89
CA TYR A 104 -11.79 11.91 5.25
C TYR A 104 -11.96 10.62 4.46
N ILE A 105 -10.83 10.01 4.10
CA ILE A 105 -10.79 8.73 3.41
C ILE A 105 -10.20 7.71 4.36
N GLY A 106 -10.91 6.60 4.57
CA GLY A 106 -10.42 5.48 5.37
C GLY A 106 -9.94 4.39 4.45
N LEU A 107 -8.66 4.05 4.58
CA LEU A 107 -8.04 2.98 3.82
C LEU A 107 -7.83 1.80 4.77
N THR A 108 -8.56 0.73 4.56
CA THR A 108 -8.41 -0.49 5.34
C THR A 108 -7.52 -1.44 4.55
N TRP A 109 -6.32 -1.63 5.06
CA TRP A 109 -5.31 -2.44 4.43
C TRP A 109 -5.33 -3.82 5.03
N THR A 110 -5.32 -4.85 4.18
CA THR A 110 -5.30 -6.24 4.63
C THR A 110 -4.05 -6.90 4.06
N ILE A 111 -3.26 -7.51 4.93
CA ILE A 111 -2.08 -8.28 4.59
C ILE A 111 -2.41 -9.74 4.82
N ARG A 112 -2.17 -10.57 3.79
CA ARG A 112 -2.49 -12.00 3.82
C ARG A 112 -1.47 -12.76 2.98
N PRO A 113 -0.27 -13.02 3.52
CA PRO A 113 0.87 -13.49 2.72
C PRO A 113 0.67 -14.81 2.00
N TRP A 114 -0.18 -15.69 2.54
CA TRP A 114 -0.39 -17.00 1.93
C TRP A 114 -1.89 -17.29 1.86
N PRO A 115 -2.63 -16.66 0.91
CA PRO A 115 -4.09 -16.78 0.90
C PRO A 115 -4.61 -18.19 0.74
N SER A 116 -3.85 -19.07 0.08
CA SER A 116 -4.30 -20.44 -0.18
C SER A 116 -3.64 -21.47 0.72
N ALA A 117 -2.82 -21.07 1.68
CA ALA A 117 -2.13 -22.00 2.56
C ALA A 117 -2.98 -22.29 3.81
N ASP A 118 -3.04 -23.56 4.20
CA ASP A 118 -3.63 -23.91 5.48
C ASP A 118 -2.81 -23.29 6.61
N GLY A 119 -3.50 -22.75 7.61
CA GLY A 119 -2.85 -22.10 8.72
C GLY A 119 -2.33 -20.70 8.41
N GLY A 120 -2.66 -20.16 7.25
CA GLY A 120 -2.32 -18.79 6.92
C GLY A 120 -3.05 -17.80 7.82
N TRP A 121 -2.54 -16.57 7.86
CA TRP A 121 -3.12 -15.52 8.69
C TRP A 121 -3.42 -14.30 7.84
N SER A 122 -4.25 -13.42 8.37
CA SER A 122 -4.46 -12.11 7.81
C SER A 122 -4.50 -11.07 8.91
N SER A 123 -4.12 -9.86 8.58
CA SER A 123 -4.18 -8.71 9.48
C SER A 123 -4.66 -7.50 8.73
N SER A 124 -5.42 -6.65 9.41
CA SER A 124 -5.94 -5.43 8.80
C SER A 124 -5.74 -4.25 9.73
N VAL A 125 -5.40 -3.10 9.12
CA VAL A 125 -5.36 -1.82 9.82
C VAL A 125 -6.09 -0.79 8.96
N THR A 126 -6.72 0.18 9.60
CA THR A 126 -7.38 1.28 8.89
C THR A 126 -6.62 2.56 9.15
N THR A 127 -6.24 3.25 8.08
CA THR A 127 -5.59 4.55 8.14
C THR A 127 -6.53 5.60 7.60
N TRP A 128 -6.90 6.58 8.43
CA TRP A 128 -7.75 7.69 8.01
C TRP A 128 -6.87 8.86 7.59
N LEU A 129 -7.19 9.43 6.44
CA LEU A 129 -6.48 10.57 5.88
C LEU A 129 -7.46 11.66 5.51
N GLU A 130 -7.01 12.89 5.58
CA GLU A 130 -7.76 14.01 5.02
C GLU A 130 -7.77 13.86 3.49
N ALA A 131 -8.93 14.07 2.87
CA ALA A 131 -9.16 13.73 1.46
C ALA A 131 -8.40 14.60 0.48
N GLY A 132 -8.02 15.81 0.87
CA GLY A 132 -7.30 16.73 -0.02
C GLY A 132 -5.82 16.47 -0.04
N GLU A 133 -5.07 17.29 0.69
CA GLU A 133 -3.62 17.30 0.59
C GLU A 133 -2.98 16.01 1.11
N GLN A 134 -3.47 15.46 2.22
CA GLN A 134 -2.88 14.24 2.77
C GLN A 134 -3.01 13.07 1.81
N MET A 135 -4.20 12.89 1.23
CA MET A 135 -4.41 11.80 0.26
C MET A 135 -3.58 12.01 -1.00
N SER A 136 -3.49 13.23 -1.51
CA SER A 136 -2.71 13.53 -2.69
C SER A 136 -1.22 13.31 -2.45
N SER A 137 -0.73 13.71 -1.29
CA SER A 137 0.67 13.53 -0.93
C SER A 137 1.03 12.05 -0.80
N PHE A 138 0.19 11.27 -0.12
CA PHE A 138 0.39 9.84 0.00
C PHE A 138 0.39 9.17 -1.37
N THR A 139 -0.58 9.52 -2.22
CA THR A 139 -0.67 8.96 -3.58
C THR A 139 0.58 9.27 -4.39
N SER A 140 1.09 10.49 -4.29
CA SER A 140 2.32 10.88 -4.98
C SER A 140 3.52 10.07 -4.49
N ASP A 141 3.61 9.85 -3.18
CA ASP A 141 4.72 9.08 -2.61
C ASP A 141 4.67 7.63 -3.08
N VAL A 142 3.48 7.02 -3.11
CA VAL A 142 3.34 5.64 -3.60
C VAL A 142 3.66 5.57 -5.10
N ARG A 143 3.18 6.54 -5.87
CA ARG A 143 3.49 6.58 -7.30
C ARG A 143 4.99 6.60 -7.53
N HIS A 144 5.70 7.43 -6.79
CA HIS A 144 7.16 7.53 -6.92
C HIS A 144 7.83 6.22 -6.49
N PHE A 145 7.36 5.63 -5.40
CA PHE A 145 7.92 4.38 -4.88
C PHE A 145 7.76 3.23 -5.86
N LEU A 146 6.60 3.13 -6.51
CA LEU A 146 6.30 2.02 -7.43
C LEU A 146 6.72 2.30 -8.87
N ALA A 147 7.17 3.51 -9.18
CA ALA A 147 7.54 3.86 -10.55
C ALA A 147 8.68 2.97 -11.05
N ARG A 148 8.51 2.47 -12.25
CA ARG A 148 9.56 1.67 -12.89
C ARG A 148 10.60 2.59 -13.47
N GLU A 149 11.85 2.12 -13.43
CA GLU A 149 12.92 2.86 -14.06
C GLU A 149 12.78 2.79 -15.57
N GLN A 150 13.04 3.91 -16.20
CA GLN A 150 13.06 4.00 -17.65
C GLN A 150 14.49 3.96 -18.14
N ARG A 151 14.69 3.23 -19.20
CA ARG A 151 16.01 3.05 -19.77
C ARG A 151 16.01 3.42 -21.22
#